data_2f6eb668b15fffcf97d013d52d75ee33
#
_entry.id   2f6eb668b15fffcf97d013d52d75ee33
#
_cell.length_a   1.000
_cell.length_b   1.000
_cell.length_c   1.000
_cell.angle_alpha   90.00
_cell.angle_beta   90.00
_cell.angle_gamma   90.00
#
_symmetry.space_group_name_H-M   'P 1'
#
loop_
_entity.id
_entity.type
_entity.pdbx_description
1 polymer ?
#
loop_
_entity_poly.entity_id
_entity_poly.type
_entity_poly.pdbx_seq_one_letter_code
_entity_poly.pdbx_strand_id
1 'polypeptide(L)'
;MEVERMMSFDVGIKNMAYCIFEIDGSANPFKIVDWNVLNLMEKEESHVFCNCSATKEKSLPKVPKKPKKVVVLENFFLDSSNSLPIPVKLCGKAAKYKKGDSFFCEKHAKLQTKYIVPTKKISVSQLKKQKIDELLKITEEYHVLEGEKEKTEKKTKKSILETLDAFFTTHCLESIVESKKKTAGDTDLISIGKNMKLLLNMVDGIEHIHHVIIENQISTLANRMKTIQGMLAQYFIMKNSDIKIDFVSSFNKLKGFSERIERSEGQEKQEKQEKTEKTEKQKYKQHKNDGVFYTNGILEKNEWLSSWIPHFHASKKKDDLADSFLQGFWFLKSRENCKINESLQISKI
;
A
#
# COMPACT_ATOMS: atom_id res chain seq x y z
N MET A 1 24.57 31.04 -3.01
CA MET A 1 23.14 31.01 -3.43
C MET A 1 22.40 30.19 -2.41
N GLU A 2 21.19 30.61 -2.06
CA GLU A 2 20.35 29.87 -1.12
C GLU A 2 19.85 28.57 -1.81
N VAL A 3 19.84 27.45 -1.08
CA VAL A 3 19.39 26.15 -1.61
C VAL A 3 17.87 26.19 -1.72
N GLU A 4 17.32 26.04 -2.92
CA GLU A 4 15.88 25.94 -3.15
C GLU A 4 15.47 24.45 -3.27
N ARG A 5 14.44 24.05 -2.52
CA ARG A 5 13.82 22.71 -2.66
C ARG A 5 12.41 22.83 -3.21
N MET A 6 12.18 22.05 -4.26
CA MET A 6 10.89 21.93 -4.93
C MET A 6 10.39 20.50 -4.82
N MET A 7 9.12 20.33 -4.51
CA MET A 7 8.47 19.02 -4.41
C MET A 7 7.34 18.92 -5.43
N SER A 8 7.41 17.95 -6.33
CA SER A 8 6.41 17.69 -7.39
C SER A 8 5.58 16.47 -7.06
N PHE A 9 4.25 16.55 -7.25
CA PHE A 9 3.30 15.52 -6.89
C PHE A 9 2.45 15.05 -8.07
N ASP A 10 2.41 13.74 -8.28
CA ASP A 10 1.36 13.04 -9.02
C ASP A 10 0.30 12.56 -8.03
N VAL A 11 -0.94 13.09 -8.13
CA VAL A 11 -1.99 12.90 -7.13
C VAL A 11 -2.96 11.82 -7.54
N GLY A 12 -2.96 10.70 -6.83
CA GLY A 12 -3.96 9.65 -6.95
C GLY A 12 -4.72 9.38 -5.64
N ILE A 13 -5.86 8.71 -5.73
CA ILE A 13 -6.68 8.39 -4.54
C ILE A 13 -5.97 7.37 -3.63
N LYS A 14 -5.33 6.38 -4.22
CA LYS A 14 -4.63 5.32 -3.49
C LYS A 14 -3.16 5.62 -3.32
N ASN A 15 -2.52 6.00 -4.40
CA ASN A 15 -1.09 6.28 -4.43
C ASN A 15 -0.89 7.76 -4.74
N MET A 16 0.01 8.38 -4.03
CA MET A 16 0.47 9.74 -4.29
C MET A 16 1.99 9.67 -4.45
N ALA A 17 2.47 9.89 -5.66
CA ALA A 17 3.90 9.92 -5.93
C ALA A 17 4.45 11.32 -5.77
N TYR A 18 5.69 11.42 -5.34
CA TYR A 18 6.39 12.69 -5.25
C TYR A 18 7.87 12.56 -5.66
N CYS A 19 8.44 13.68 -6.09
CA CYS A 19 9.86 13.85 -6.32
C CYS A 19 10.32 15.19 -5.73
N ILE A 20 11.36 15.17 -4.88
CA ILE A 20 11.97 16.36 -4.30
C ILE A 20 13.23 16.70 -5.07
N PHE A 21 13.24 17.89 -5.65
CA PHE A 21 14.36 18.48 -6.38
C PHE A 21 15.06 19.51 -5.50
N GLU A 22 16.37 19.47 -5.46
CA GLU A 22 17.20 20.47 -4.82
C GLU A 22 18.00 21.23 -5.86
N ILE A 23 17.93 22.55 -5.84
CA ILE A 23 18.60 23.49 -6.73
C ILE A 23 19.56 24.32 -5.87
N ASP A 24 20.85 24.01 -5.94
CA ASP A 24 21.91 24.64 -5.13
C ASP A 24 22.86 25.54 -5.94
N GLY A 25 22.61 25.67 -7.24
CA GLY A 25 23.46 26.42 -8.16
C GLY A 25 24.79 25.74 -8.47
N SER A 26 24.94 24.44 -8.16
CA SER A 26 26.08 23.63 -8.52
C SER A 26 26.19 23.42 -10.03
N ALA A 27 27.20 22.66 -10.48
CA ALA A 27 27.41 22.33 -11.89
C ALA A 27 26.21 21.56 -12.48
N ASN A 28 25.52 20.76 -11.68
CA ASN A 28 24.31 20.07 -12.06
C ASN A 28 23.09 20.98 -11.88
N PRO A 29 22.11 20.93 -12.80
CA PRO A 29 20.93 21.81 -12.76
C PRO A 29 20.04 21.57 -11.55
N PHE A 30 20.02 20.36 -11.02
CA PHE A 30 19.29 19.96 -9.81
C PHE A 30 19.85 18.63 -9.29
N LYS A 31 19.46 18.29 -8.05
CA LYS A 31 19.61 16.93 -7.48
C LYS A 31 18.24 16.39 -7.09
N ILE A 32 18.07 15.07 -7.15
CA ILE A 32 16.91 14.43 -6.53
C ILE A 32 17.30 14.09 -5.09
N VAL A 33 16.55 14.62 -4.12
CA VAL A 33 16.78 14.40 -2.69
C VAL A 33 15.99 13.18 -2.21
N ASP A 34 14.72 13.10 -2.60
CA ASP A 34 13.85 11.95 -2.31
C ASP A 34 12.81 11.79 -3.42
N TRP A 35 12.44 10.54 -3.69
CA TRP A 35 11.53 10.19 -4.77
C TRP A 35 10.81 8.89 -4.44
N ASN A 36 9.50 8.99 -4.13
CA ASN A 36 8.77 7.84 -3.62
C ASN A 36 7.27 7.89 -3.94
N VAL A 37 6.57 6.80 -3.57
CA VAL A 37 5.12 6.66 -3.70
C VAL A 37 4.52 6.39 -2.34
N LEU A 38 3.61 7.26 -1.88
CA LEU A 38 2.87 7.14 -0.64
C LEU A 38 1.55 6.40 -0.90
N ASN A 39 1.28 5.34 -0.12
CA ASN A 39 0.02 4.63 -0.19
C ASN A 39 -0.99 5.22 0.80
N LEU A 40 -1.86 6.11 0.32
CA LEU A 40 -2.84 6.82 1.15
C LEU A 40 -3.93 5.92 1.75
N MET A 41 -4.04 4.67 1.29
CA MET A 41 -5.02 3.69 1.78
C MET A 41 -4.40 2.67 2.75
N GLU A 42 -3.09 2.70 2.91
CA GLU A 42 -2.42 1.81 3.85
C GLU A 42 -2.80 2.26 5.27
N LYS A 43 -3.62 1.48 5.92
CA LYS A 43 -3.64 1.47 7.37
C LYS A 43 -2.35 0.79 7.79
N GLU A 44 -1.71 1.23 8.86
CA GLU A 44 -0.83 0.38 9.64
C GLU A 44 -1.68 -0.83 10.08
N GLU A 45 -1.79 -1.83 9.21
CA GLU A 45 -2.24 -3.14 9.62
C GLU A 45 -1.12 -3.64 10.53
N SER A 46 -1.36 -3.57 11.83
CA SER A 46 -0.60 -4.35 12.80
C SER A 46 -0.80 -5.81 12.39
N HIS A 47 0.08 -6.32 11.51
CA HIS A 47 0.08 -7.72 11.13
C HIS A 47 0.36 -8.52 12.38
N VAL A 48 -0.71 -9.04 12.98
CA VAL A 48 -0.59 -9.93 14.14
C VAL A 48 -0.06 -11.25 13.61
N PHE A 49 1.08 -11.67 14.15
CA PHE A 49 1.74 -12.91 13.74
C PHE A 49 1.41 -14.03 14.73
N CYS A 50 1.40 -15.26 14.22
CA CYS A 50 1.25 -16.46 15.03
C CYS A 50 2.41 -16.57 16.04
N ASN A 51 2.08 -16.59 17.31
CA ASN A 51 3.03 -16.69 18.42
C ASN A 51 3.24 -18.13 18.92
N CYS A 52 2.77 -19.14 18.19
CA CYS A 52 3.07 -20.53 18.47
C CYS A 52 4.52 -20.87 18.13
N SER A 53 5.08 -21.85 18.83
CA SER A 53 6.40 -22.41 18.50
C SER A 53 6.44 -22.93 17.07
N ALA A 54 7.54 -22.69 16.36
CA ALA A 54 7.73 -23.23 15.03
C ALA A 54 7.88 -24.76 15.11
N THR A 55 6.91 -25.50 14.57
CA THR A 55 7.04 -26.96 14.45
C THR A 55 8.21 -27.28 13.51
N LYS A 56 9.20 -28.06 14.00
CA LYS A 56 10.28 -28.57 13.15
C LYS A 56 9.67 -29.55 12.14
N GLU A 57 9.44 -29.09 10.90
CA GLU A 57 9.18 -30.01 9.79
C GLU A 57 10.50 -30.72 9.43
N LYS A 58 10.55 -32.04 9.63
CA LYS A 58 11.53 -32.88 8.95
C LYS A 58 11.15 -32.93 7.47
N SER A 59 11.72 -32.04 6.66
CA SER A 59 11.67 -32.14 5.20
C SER A 59 13.04 -31.79 4.65
N LEU A 60 13.52 -32.63 3.72
CA LEU A 60 14.78 -32.54 2.98
C LEU A 60 15.03 -31.14 2.41
N PRO A 61 16.29 -30.72 2.26
CA PRO A 61 16.66 -29.35 1.88
C PRO A 61 16.30 -29.06 0.44
N LYS A 62 15.35 -28.17 0.23
CA LYS A 62 15.17 -27.48 -1.07
C LYS A 62 15.93 -26.16 -1.03
N VAL A 63 16.75 -25.97 -2.06
CA VAL A 63 17.61 -24.81 -2.38
C VAL A 63 16.92 -23.46 -2.11
N PRO A 64 17.59 -22.47 -1.48
CA PRO A 64 16.95 -21.25 -0.99
C PRO A 64 16.69 -20.25 -2.12
N LYS A 65 15.43 -19.90 -2.31
CA LYS A 65 15.03 -18.69 -3.05
C LYS A 65 14.90 -17.55 -2.06
N LYS A 66 15.84 -16.59 -2.11
CA LYS A 66 15.90 -15.24 -1.50
C LYS A 66 15.53 -15.07 -0.01
N PRO A 67 16.30 -14.32 0.79
CA PRO A 67 16.08 -14.15 2.22
C PRO A 67 14.88 -13.24 2.51
N LYS A 68 13.92 -13.75 3.25
CA LYS A 68 12.88 -12.94 3.90
C LYS A 68 13.43 -12.44 5.24
N LYS A 69 13.28 -11.14 5.52
CA LYS A 69 13.64 -10.52 6.80
C LYS A 69 13.06 -11.32 7.97
N VAL A 70 13.93 -11.77 8.85
CA VAL A 70 13.57 -12.44 10.11
C VAL A 70 13.46 -11.36 11.17
N VAL A 71 12.24 -11.12 11.68
CA VAL A 71 12.03 -10.32 12.88
C VAL A 71 12.18 -11.25 14.07
N VAL A 72 13.22 -11.06 14.86
CA VAL A 72 13.43 -11.78 16.12
C VAL A 72 12.73 -10.97 17.21
N LEU A 73 11.61 -11.48 17.72
CA LEU A 73 10.98 -10.99 18.94
C LEU A 73 11.48 -11.85 20.10
N GLU A 74 12.29 -11.27 20.97
CA GLU A 74 12.76 -11.90 22.20
C GLU A 74 11.65 -11.85 23.26
N ASN A 75 10.92 -12.94 23.41
CA ASN A 75 10.06 -13.14 24.58
C ASN A 75 10.74 -14.14 25.53
N PHE A 76 11.16 -13.66 26.69
CA PHE A 76 11.71 -14.46 27.78
C PHE A 76 10.57 -15.12 28.55
N PHE A 77 10.56 -16.45 28.57
CA PHE A 77 9.86 -17.22 29.61
C PHE A 77 10.87 -17.57 30.70
N LEU A 78 10.59 -17.13 31.91
CA LEU A 78 11.34 -17.54 33.13
C LEU A 78 10.87 -18.94 33.53
N ASP A 79 11.69 -19.96 33.29
CA ASP A 79 11.53 -21.26 33.89
C ASP A 79 12.54 -21.38 35.04
N SER A 80 12.07 -21.90 36.19
CA SER A 80 12.77 -21.86 37.49
C SER A 80 13.83 -22.95 37.64
N SER A 81 14.54 -23.31 36.58
CA SER A 81 15.68 -24.20 36.62
C SER A 81 16.85 -23.60 35.84
N ASN A 82 18.00 -23.55 36.46
CA ASN A 82 19.27 -22.94 36.08
C ASN A 82 19.84 -23.37 34.69
N SER A 83 19.04 -23.32 33.63
CA SER A 83 19.50 -23.47 32.25
C SER A 83 19.18 -22.19 31.46
N LEU A 84 20.17 -21.65 30.76
CA LEU A 84 19.99 -20.48 29.88
C LEU A 84 18.79 -20.69 28.96
N PRO A 85 17.87 -19.72 28.83
CA PRO A 85 16.67 -19.85 28.00
C PRO A 85 17.06 -20.05 26.53
N ILE A 86 16.70 -21.19 25.98
CA ILE A 86 16.85 -21.46 24.54
C ILE A 86 15.85 -20.58 23.80
N PRO A 87 16.27 -19.73 22.85
CA PRO A 87 15.34 -18.89 22.10
C PRO A 87 14.33 -19.75 21.33
N VAL A 88 13.07 -19.71 21.73
CA VAL A 88 11.99 -20.44 21.05
C VAL A 88 11.68 -19.72 19.73
N LYS A 89 12.01 -20.36 18.62
CA LYS A 89 11.69 -19.82 17.29
C LYS A 89 10.17 -19.83 17.09
N LEU A 90 9.57 -18.66 17.03
CA LEU A 90 8.14 -18.49 16.78
C LEU A 90 7.79 -18.73 15.31
N CYS A 91 6.53 -19.10 15.04
CA CYS A 91 6.03 -19.41 13.70
C CYS A 91 6.12 -18.23 12.72
N GLY A 92 5.86 -17.00 13.16
CA GLY A 92 5.95 -15.78 12.36
C GLY A 92 5.04 -15.70 11.11
N LYS A 93 4.09 -16.64 10.93
CA LYS A 93 3.07 -16.56 9.87
C LYS A 93 1.94 -15.64 10.30
N ALA A 94 1.29 -14.96 9.35
CA ALA A 94 0.11 -14.13 9.63
C ALA A 94 -0.93 -14.93 10.43
N ALA A 95 -1.40 -14.37 11.53
CA ALA A 95 -2.43 -15.00 12.36
C ALA A 95 -3.80 -14.82 11.71
N LYS A 96 -4.58 -15.89 11.66
CA LYS A 96 -5.98 -15.89 11.20
C LYS A 96 -6.98 -16.00 12.34
N TYR A 97 -6.53 -16.45 13.49
CA TYR A 97 -7.36 -16.69 14.68
C TYR A 97 -6.64 -16.17 15.93
N LYS A 98 -7.42 -15.77 16.91
CA LYS A 98 -6.95 -15.36 18.23
C LYS A 98 -7.79 -15.96 19.35
N LYS A 99 -7.23 -16.07 20.57
CA LYS A 99 -7.94 -16.30 21.81
C LYS A 99 -7.15 -15.68 22.95
N GLY A 100 -7.67 -14.60 23.52
CA GLY A 100 -6.88 -13.77 24.43
C GLY A 100 -5.60 -13.28 23.74
N ASP A 101 -4.44 -13.51 24.39
CA ASP A 101 -3.11 -13.12 23.88
C ASP A 101 -2.48 -14.16 22.95
N SER A 102 -3.18 -15.24 22.65
CA SER A 102 -2.70 -16.29 21.76
C SER A 102 -3.17 -16.06 20.32
N PHE A 103 -2.22 -16.06 19.40
CA PHE A 103 -2.46 -15.83 17.97
C PHE A 103 -2.07 -17.05 17.15
N PHE A 104 -2.96 -17.51 16.28
CA PHE A 104 -2.80 -18.75 15.54
C PHE A 104 -2.89 -18.50 14.03
N CYS A 105 -1.90 -19.00 13.27
CA CYS A 105 -2.07 -19.16 11.83
C CYS A 105 -3.00 -20.37 11.55
N GLU A 106 -3.49 -20.50 10.33
CA GLU A 106 -4.42 -21.58 9.96
C GLU A 106 -3.90 -22.98 10.31
N LYS A 107 -2.58 -23.24 10.13
CA LYS A 107 -1.96 -24.52 10.45
C LYS A 107 -1.97 -24.78 11.96
N HIS A 108 -1.52 -23.81 12.76
CA HIS A 108 -1.46 -23.97 14.22
C HIS A 108 -2.84 -23.97 14.87
N ALA A 109 -3.83 -23.27 14.30
CA ALA A 109 -5.21 -23.36 14.75
C ALA A 109 -5.79 -24.78 14.60
N LYS A 110 -5.44 -25.50 13.52
CA LYS A 110 -5.87 -26.88 13.27
C LYS A 110 -5.09 -27.94 14.08
N LEU A 111 -3.84 -27.63 14.45
CA LEU A 111 -2.99 -28.56 15.22
C LEU A 111 -3.25 -28.50 16.71
N GLN A 112 -3.71 -27.39 17.27
CA GLN A 112 -4.03 -27.27 18.67
C GLN A 112 -5.38 -27.95 18.96
N THR A 113 -5.52 -28.54 20.15
CA THR A 113 -6.70 -29.30 20.60
C THR A 113 -7.51 -28.55 21.66
N LYS A 114 -7.00 -27.43 22.17
CA LYS A 114 -7.63 -26.67 23.26
C LYS A 114 -8.86 -25.91 22.84
N TYR A 115 -8.90 -25.42 21.60
CA TYR A 115 -9.98 -24.55 21.10
C TYR A 115 -10.55 -25.08 19.79
N ILE A 116 -11.84 -24.87 19.60
CA ILE A 116 -12.56 -25.19 18.37
C ILE A 116 -12.22 -24.13 17.30
N VAL A 117 -11.89 -24.57 16.08
CA VAL A 117 -11.69 -23.66 14.95
C VAL A 117 -13.05 -23.22 14.42
N PRO A 118 -13.33 -21.91 14.29
CA PRO A 118 -14.63 -21.44 13.83
C PRO A 118 -14.92 -21.88 12.39
N THR A 119 -16.10 -22.42 12.18
CA THR A 119 -16.62 -22.81 10.86
C THR A 119 -17.86 -22.01 10.54
N LYS A 120 -18.23 -21.94 9.25
CA LYS A 120 -19.47 -21.26 8.86
C LYS A 120 -20.71 -21.84 9.55
N LYS A 121 -20.71 -23.17 9.82
CA LYS A 121 -21.85 -23.90 10.42
C LYS A 121 -22.16 -23.41 11.83
N ILE A 122 -21.15 -23.12 12.65
CA ILE A 122 -21.28 -22.70 14.05
C ILE A 122 -21.29 -21.19 14.24
N SER A 123 -21.35 -20.40 13.16
CA SER A 123 -21.49 -18.96 13.28
C SER A 123 -22.88 -18.57 13.79
N VAL A 124 -22.95 -17.57 14.67
CA VAL A 124 -24.21 -17.08 15.27
C VAL A 124 -25.29 -16.80 14.23
N SER A 125 -24.91 -16.23 13.08
CA SER A 125 -25.83 -15.92 11.98
C SER A 125 -26.42 -17.16 11.30
N GLN A 126 -25.70 -18.27 11.27
CA GLN A 126 -26.18 -19.55 10.72
C GLN A 126 -26.98 -20.32 11.76
N LEU A 127 -26.54 -20.36 13.02
CA LEU A 127 -27.26 -21.02 14.11
C LEU A 127 -28.68 -20.44 14.26
N LYS A 128 -28.85 -19.13 14.15
CA LYS A 128 -30.19 -18.48 14.17
C LYS A 128 -31.12 -18.94 13.06
N LYS A 129 -30.60 -19.38 11.91
CA LYS A 129 -31.39 -19.86 10.75
C LYS A 129 -31.79 -21.33 10.85
N GLN A 130 -31.13 -22.12 11.70
CA GLN A 130 -31.36 -23.56 11.83
C GLN A 130 -32.64 -23.86 12.61
N LYS A 131 -33.18 -25.05 12.35
CA LYS A 131 -34.32 -25.61 13.09
C LYS A 131 -33.85 -26.17 14.43
N ILE A 132 -34.80 -26.37 15.37
CA ILE A 132 -34.49 -26.87 16.73
C ILE A 132 -33.76 -28.21 16.67
N ASP A 133 -34.19 -29.14 15.81
CA ASP A 133 -33.59 -30.48 15.67
C ASP A 133 -32.13 -30.42 15.20
N GLU A 134 -31.82 -29.45 14.35
CA GLU A 134 -30.45 -29.23 13.87
C GLU A 134 -29.57 -28.62 14.97
N LEU A 135 -30.12 -27.71 15.78
CA LEU A 135 -29.43 -27.12 16.92
C LEU A 135 -29.15 -28.16 18.01
N LEU A 136 -30.10 -29.09 18.26
CA LEU A 136 -29.90 -30.21 19.20
C LEU A 136 -28.77 -31.14 18.75
N LYS A 137 -28.70 -31.47 17.45
CA LYS A 137 -27.57 -32.24 16.89
C LYS A 137 -26.24 -31.57 17.11
N ILE A 138 -26.17 -30.23 16.98
CA ILE A 138 -24.93 -29.49 17.27
C ILE A 138 -24.60 -29.53 18.76
N THR A 139 -25.58 -29.42 19.66
CA THR A 139 -25.30 -29.58 21.11
C THR A 139 -24.76 -30.94 21.47
N GLU A 140 -25.21 -32.00 20.79
CA GLU A 140 -24.69 -33.36 20.94
C GLU A 140 -23.30 -33.51 20.34
N GLU A 141 -23.08 -33.03 19.10
CA GLU A 141 -21.79 -33.09 18.40
C GLU A 141 -20.64 -32.46 19.20
N TYR A 142 -20.93 -31.36 19.90
CA TYR A 142 -19.94 -30.60 20.68
C TYR A 142 -20.01 -30.89 22.18
N HIS A 143 -20.81 -31.86 22.63
CA HIS A 143 -20.97 -32.25 24.03
C HIS A 143 -21.30 -31.09 24.99
N VAL A 144 -22.09 -30.10 24.47
CA VAL A 144 -22.37 -28.83 25.17
C VAL A 144 -23.20 -29.05 26.44
N LEU A 145 -23.98 -30.15 26.52
CA LEU A 145 -24.92 -30.46 27.59
C LEU A 145 -24.43 -31.56 28.54
N GLU A 146 -23.21 -32.03 28.41
CA GLU A 146 -22.62 -33.01 29.33
C GLU A 146 -22.27 -32.33 30.66
N GLY A 147 -23.21 -32.31 31.58
CA GLY A 147 -23.04 -31.73 32.94
C GLY A 147 -24.35 -31.28 33.58
N GLU A 148 -25.37 -30.99 32.80
CA GLU A 148 -26.71 -30.68 33.31
C GLU A 148 -27.60 -31.94 33.30
N LYS A 149 -27.45 -32.79 34.32
CA LYS A 149 -28.41 -33.83 34.63
C LYS A 149 -29.70 -33.14 35.11
N GLU A 150 -30.81 -33.48 34.43
CA GLU A 150 -32.19 -33.31 34.87
C GLU A 150 -32.70 -31.87 35.05
N LYS A 151 -33.13 -31.25 33.95
CA LYS A 151 -34.42 -30.54 33.92
C LYS A 151 -35.10 -30.82 32.60
N THR A 152 -36.15 -31.61 32.65
CA THR A 152 -37.13 -31.93 31.59
C THR A 152 -38.01 -30.70 31.26
N GLU A 153 -37.43 -29.53 31.17
CA GLU A 153 -38.13 -28.36 30.60
C GLU A 153 -37.96 -28.39 29.09
N LYS A 154 -39.04 -28.21 28.35
CA LYS A 154 -39.04 -28.10 26.89
C LYS A 154 -38.09 -26.98 26.49
N LYS A 155 -36.86 -27.35 26.06
CA LYS A 155 -35.84 -26.39 25.66
C LYS A 155 -36.36 -25.58 24.45
N THR A 156 -36.54 -24.31 24.63
CA THR A 156 -36.97 -23.39 23.57
C THR A 156 -35.78 -23.12 22.64
N LYS A 157 -36.04 -22.82 21.35
CA LYS A 157 -34.99 -22.46 20.41
C LYS A 157 -34.08 -21.36 20.94
N LYS A 158 -34.63 -20.39 21.66
CA LYS A 158 -33.90 -19.28 22.25
C LYS A 158 -32.90 -19.76 23.31
N SER A 159 -33.36 -20.62 24.23
CA SER A 159 -32.48 -21.17 25.28
C SER A 159 -31.31 -21.98 24.69
N ILE A 160 -31.58 -22.81 23.68
CA ILE A 160 -30.52 -23.59 23.01
C ILE A 160 -29.50 -22.66 22.33
N LEU A 161 -29.94 -21.59 21.67
CA LEU A 161 -29.06 -20.61 21.03
C LEU A 161 -28.19 -19.87 22.04
N GLU A 162 -28.74 -19.48 23.19
CA GLU A 162 -28.00 -18.82 24.28
C GLU A 162 -26.91 -19.75 24.87
N THR A 163 -27.25 -21.03 25.09
CA THR A 163 -26.30 -22.04 25.55
C THR A 163 -25.16 -22.27 24.52
N LEU A 164 -25.50 -22.42 23.25
CA LEU A 164 -24.50 -22.59 22.18
C LEU A 164 -23.61 -21.36 22.02
N ASP A 165 -24.18 -20.16 22.11
CA ASP A 165 -23.42 -18.92 22.01
C ASP A 165 -22.43 -18.75 23.15
N ALA A 166 -22.85 -19.00 24.39
CA ALA A 166 -21.97 -19.01 25.57
C ALA A 166 -20.85 -20.05 25.45
N PHE A 167 -21.17 -21.26 24.99
CA PHE A 167 -20.21 -22.34 24.80
C PHE A 167 -19.17 -21.97 23.72
N PHE A 168 -19.61 -21.54 22.53
CA PHE A 168 -18.69 -21.19 21.46
C PHE A 168 -17.89 -19.91 21.77
N THR A 169 -18.45 -18.96 22.50
CA THR A 169 -17.72 -17.78 22.97
C THR A 169 -16.55 -18.19 23.85
N THR A 170 -16.69 -19.22 24.68
CA THR A 170 -15.63 -19.70 25.56
C THR A 170 -14.64 -20.62 24.87
N HIS A 171 -15.13 -21.56 24.05
CA HIS A 171 -14.32 -22.67 23.54
C HIS A 171 -13.86 -22.49 22.09
N CYS A 172 -14.39 -21.51 21.35
CA CYS A 172 -14.02 -21.29 19.96
C CYS A 172 -12.95 -20.19 19.82
N LEU A 173 -12.06 -20.36 18.85
CA LEU A 173 -11.15 -19.30 18.43
C LEU A 173 -11.95 -18.16 17.77
N GLU A 174 -11.52 -16.95 17.98
CA GLU A 174 -12.05 -15.78 17.27
C GLU A 174 -11.31 -15.61 15.94
N SER A 175 -12.08 -15.49 14.85
CA SER A 175 -11.48 -15.17 13.55
C SER A 175 -10.96 -13.75 13.55
N ILE A 176 -9.68 -13.55 13.23
CA ILE A 176 -9.14 -12.25 12.88
C ILE A 176 -9.66 -11.95 11.48
N VAL A 177 -10.76 -11.20 11.42
CA VAL A 177 -11.33 -10.79 10.13
C VAL A 177 -10.38 -9.77 9.51
N GLU A 178 -9.63 -10.17 8.49
CA GLU A 178 -9.02 -9.18 7.60
C GLU A 178 -10.16 -8.30 7.07
N SER A 179 -10.15 -7.02 7.42
CA SER A 179 -11.12 -6.07 6.86
C SER A 179 -11.05 -6.18 5.34
N LYS A 180 -12.20 -6.39 4.68
CA LYS A 180 -12.24 -6.42 3.20
C LYS A 180 -11.46 -5.21 2.70
N LYS A 181 -10.46 -5.44 1.84
CA LYS A 181 -9.67 -4.36 1.24
C LYS A 181 -10.63 -3.40 0.57
N LYS A 182 -10.79 -2.22 1.16
CA LYS A 182 -11.64 -1.17 0.59
C LYS A 182 -11.06 -0.76 -0.76
N THR A 183 -11.92 -0.59 -1.75
CA THR A 183 -11.48 -0.02 -3.04
C THR A 183 -11.20 1.47 -2.87
N ALA A 184 -10.49 2.07 -3.83
CA ALA A 184 -10.22 3.51 -3.83
C ALA A 184 -11.52 4.35 -3.79
N GLY A 185 -12.62 3.81 -4.36
CA GLY A 185 -13.95 4.43 -4.33
C GLY A 185 -14.61 4.41 -2.95
N ASP A 186 -14.38 3.34 -2.17
CA ASP A 186 -15.06 3.10 -0.90
C ASP A 186 -14.33 3.70 0.31
N THR A 187 -13.08 4.16 0.13
CA THR A 187 -12.31 4.73 1.24
C THR A 187 -12.77 6.14 1.54
N ASP A 188 -13.04 6.41 2.81
CA ASP A 188 -13.43 7.73 3.29
C ASP A 188 -12.31 8.77 3.07
N LEU A 189 -12.68 9.95 2.57
CA LEU A 189 -11.74 11.06 2.30
C LEU A 189 -11.06 11.57 3.56
N ILE A 190 -11.73 11.52 4.71
CA ILE A 190 -11.14 11.94 5.99
C ILE A 190 -10.00 10.98 6.36
N SER A 191 -10.21 9.68 6.19
CA SER A 191 -9.17 8.66 6.40
C SER A 191 -7.99 8.87 5.46
N ILE A 192 -8.24 9.16 4.18
CA ILE A 192 -7.19 9.50 3.19
C ILE A 192 -6.40 10.72 3.64
N GLY A 193 -7.09 11.80 4.05
CA GLY A 193 -6.44 13.03 4.50
C GLY A 193 -5.59 12.84 5.77
N LYS A 194 -6.07 12.03 6.73
CA LYS A 194 -5.28 11.67 7.92
C LYS A 194 -4.03 10.88 7.57
N ASN A 195 -4.16 9.88 6.70
CA ASN A 195 -3.01 9.08 6.24
C ASN A 195 -2.01 9.94 5.44
N MET A 196 -2.51 10.80 4.55
CA MET A 196 -1.68 11.74 3.80
C MET A 196 -0.85 12.62 4.74
N LYS A 197 -1.48 13.22 5.77
CA LYS A 197 -0.77 14.03 6.78
C LYS A 197 0.31 13.20 7.50
N LEU A 198 -0.02 11.98 7.94
CA LEU A 198 0.93 11.11 8.64
C LEU A 198 2.13 10.76 7.74
N LEU A 199 1.87 10.32 6.50
CA LEU A 199 2.91 9.91 5.57
C LEU A 199 3.79 11.09 5.13
N LEU A 200 3.21 12.25 4.88
CA LEU A 200 3.97 13.46 4.54
C LEU A 200 4.86 13.92 5.71
N ASN A 201 4.39 13.81 6.96
CA ASN A 201 5.21 14.15 8.13
C ASN A 201 6.41 13.18 8.32
N MET A 202 6.42 12.03 7.67
CA MET A 202 7.53 11.07 7.70
C MET A 202 8.54 11.29 6.55
N VAL A 203 8.27 12.23 5.64
CA VAL A 203 9.20 12.59 4.56
C VAL A 203 10.28 13.49 5.13
N ASP A 204 11.52 13.04 5.02
CA ASP A 204 12.66 13.79 5.53
C ASP A 204 12.82 15.14 4.79
N GLY A 205 12.97 16.21 5.57
CA GLY A 205 13.16 17.56 5.03
C GLY A 205 11.92 18.20 4.43
N ILE A 206 10.70 17.69 4.73
CA ILE A 206 9.43 18.26 4.27
C ILE A 206 9.25 19.72 4.71
N GLU A 207 9.85 20.11 5.83
CA GLU A 207 9.84 21.49 6.37
C GLU A 207 10.72 22.47 5.57
N HIS A 208 11.64 21.94 4.76
CA HIS A 208 12.54 22.74 3.93
C HIS A 208 12.07 22.89 2.49
N ILE A 209 10.82 22.53 2.20
CA ILE A 209 10.23 22.70 0.86
C ILE A 209 9.81 24.17 0.68
N HIS A 210 10.29 24.79 -0.38
CA HIS A 210 10.00 26.19 -0.74
C HIS A 210 8.91 26.29 -1.81
N HIS A 211 8.78 25.26 -2.66
CA HIS A 211 7.87 25.26 -3.79
C HIS A 211 7.24 23.87 -3.99
N VAL A 212 5.94 23.85 -4.16
CA VAL A 212 5.15 22.62 -4.40
C VAL A 212 4.48 22.69 -5.74
N ILE A 213 4.67 21.64 -6.55
CA ILE A 213 4.04 21.46 -7.85
C ILE A 213 3.04 20.32 -7.76
N ILE A 214 1.77 20.60 -8.05
CA ILE A 214 0.68 19.63 -7.93
C ILE A 214 0.05 19.45 -9.31
N GLU A 215 -0.16 18.18 -9.73
CA GLU A 215 -0.88 17.88 -10.95
C GLU A 215 -2.32 18.41 -10.88
N ASN A 216 -2.71 19.22 -11.86
CA ASN A 216 -4.08 19.74 -11.93
C ASN A 216 -5.04 18.69 -12.52
N GLN A 217 -6.01 18.29 -11.73
CA GLN A 217 -7.06 17.36 -12.12
C GLN A 217 -8.19 18.09 -12.85
N ILE A 218 -8.19 18.04 -14.17
CA ILE A 218 -9.11 18.80 -15.02
C ILE A 218 -10.50 18.16 -15.12
N SER A 219 -10.61 16.84 -14.94
CA SER A 219 -11.86 16.11 -15.13
C SER A 219 -12.91 16.43 -14.06
N THR A 220 -14.13 16.73 -14.49
CA THR A 220 -15.31 16.88 -13.61
C THR A 220 -15.66 15.59 -12.86
N LEU A 221 -15.28 14.41 -13.40
CA LEU A 221 -15.45 13.11 -12.77
C LEU A 221 -14.43 12.85 -11.65
N ALA A 222 -13.39 13.66 -11.55
CA ALA A 222 -12.31 13.50 -10.59
C ALA A 222 -12.53 14.27 -9.27
N ASN A 223 -13.78 14.47 -8.82
CA ASN A 223 -14.07 15.26 -7.62
C ASN A 223 -13.29 14.81 -6.38
N ARG A 224 -13.13 13.49 -6.19
CA ARG A 224 -12.34 12.96 -5.07
C ARG A 224 -10.85 13.33 -5.18
N MET A 225 -10.29 13.27 -6.38
CA MET A 225 -8.89 13.65 -6.62
C MET A 225 -8.68 15.16 -6.43
N LYS A 226 -9.64 15.99 -6.86
CA LYS A 226 -9.61 17.45 -6.59
C LYS A 226 -9.66 17.75 -5.08
N THR A 227 -10.45 17.00 -4.31
CA THR A 227 -10.49 17.16 -2.86
C THR A 227 -9.14 16.79 -2.24
N ILE A 228 -8.52 15.69 -2.66
CA ILE A 228 -7.19 15.28 -2.18
C ILE A 228 -6.12 16.31 -2.56
N GLN A 229 -6.19 16.85 -3.78
CA GLN A 229 -5.34 17.93 -4.26
C GLN A 229 -5.47 19.19 -3.39
N GLY A 230 -6.69 19.59 -3.04
CA GLY A 230 -6.94 20.71 -2.12
C GLY A 230 -6.43 20.43 -0.69
N MET A 231 -6.61 19.21 -0.19
CA MET A 231 -6.05 18.80 1.10
C MET A 231 -4.53 18.84 1.11
N LEU A 232 -3.88 18.45 0.01
CA LEU A 232 -2.43 18.48 -0.15
C LEU A 232 -1.92 19.94 -0.14
N ALA A 233 -2.54 20.81 -0.93
CA ALA A 233 -2.21 22.23 -0.94
C ALA A 233 -2.38 22.85 0.45
N GLN A 234 -3.50 22.58 1.12
CA GLN A 234 -3.78 23.08 2.47
C GLN A 234 -2.77 22.57 3.50
N TYR A 235 -2.32 21.32 3.39
CA TYR A 235 -1.27 20.78 4.26
C TYR A 235 -0.01 21.63 4.21
N PHE A 236 0.46 22.00 3.02
CA PHE A 236 1.66 22.81 2.85
C PHE A 236 1.46 24.26 3.30
N ILE A 237 0.31 24.88 3.02
CA ILE A 237 -0.03 26.22 3.51
C ILE A 237 -0.01 26.26 5.03
N MET A 238 -0.50 25.22 5.71
CA MET A 238 -0.49 25.13 7.17
C MET A 238 0.92 24.90 7.74
N LYS A 239 1.83 24.32 6.97
CA LYS A 239 3.24 24.15 7.36
C LYS A 239 4.05 25.43 7.20
N ASN A 240 3.85 26.12 6.09
CA ASN A 240 4.52 27.38 5.77
C ASN A 240 3.59 28.26 4.93
N SER A 241 3.16 29.40 5.46
CA SER A 241 2.26 30.34 4.78
C SER A 241 2.87 30.96 3.52
N ASP A 242 4.19 31.04 3.44
CA ASP A 242 4.92 31.68 2.33
C ASP A 242 5.30 30.71 1.23
N ILE A 243 4.89 29.43 1.36
CA ILE A 243 5.19 28.39 0.37
C ILE A 243 4.55 28.71 -0.99
N LYS A 244 5.31 28.53 -2.06
CA LYS A 244 4.79 28.64 -3.41
C LYS A 244 4.12 27.35 -3.83
N ILE A 245 2.91 27.43 -4.38
CA ILE A 245 2.16 26.26 -4.86
C ILE A 245 1.66 26.53 -6.27
N ASP A 246 2.06 25.68 -7.23
CA ASP A 246 1.59 25.72 -8.60
C ASP A 246 0.82 24.46 -8.97
N PHE A 247 -0.33 24.65 -9.63
CA PHE A 247 -1.10 23.59 -10.24
C PHE A 247 -0.77 23.49 -11.71
N VAL A 248 -0.19 22.37 -12.14
CA VAL A 248 0.26 22.18 -13.53
C VAL A 248 -0.55 21.11 -14.25
N SER A 249 -0.77 21.30 -15.53
CA SER A 249 -1.50 20.35 -16.36
C SER A 249 -0.68 19.08 -16.60
N SER A 250 -1.33 17.90 -16.50
CA SER A 250 -0.73 16.60 -16.82
C SER A 250 -0.17 16.51 -18.24
N PHE A 251 -0.73 17.27 -19.19
CA PHE A 251 -0.22 17.35 -20.57
C PHE A 251 1.20 17.91 -20.68
N ASN A 252 1.65 18.65 -19.67
CA ASN A 252 2.97 19.28 -19.70
C ASN A 252 4.11 18.29 -19.49
N LYS A 253 3.87 17.16 -18.82
CA LYS A 253 4.90 16.16 -18.50
C LYS A 253 5.70 15.70 -19.73
N LEU A 254 5.02 15.53 -20.86
CA LEU A 254 5.61 15.02 -22.11
C LEU A 254 5.92 16.11 -23.13
N LYS A 255 5.62 17.40 -22.84
CA LYS A 255 6.02 18.52 -23.70
C LYS A 255 7.56 18.58 -23.76
N GLY A 256 8.11 18.65 -24.92
CA GLY A 256 9.56 18.61 -25.15
C GLY A 256 10.09 17.23 -25.56
N PHE A 257 9.24 16.18 -25.46
CA PHE A 257 9.51 14.87 -26.05
C PHE A 257 8.62 14.60 -27.28
N SER A 258 7.74 15.54 -27.64
CA SER A 258 6.70 15.41 -28.66
C SER A 258 7.24 15.27 -30.10
N GLU A 259 8.44 15.76 -30.41
CA GLU A 259 9.01 15.61 -31.76
C GLU A 259 9.18 14.14 -32.19
N ARG A 260 9.35 13.22 -31.22
CA ARG A 260 9.48 11.78 -31.51
C ARG A 260 8.11 11.13 -31.68
N ILE A 261 7.11 11.62 -30.95
CA ILE A 261 5.72 11.14 -31.08
C ILE A 261 5.19 11.51 -32.47
N GLU A 262 5.45 12.73 -32.93
CA GLU A 262 5.08 13.19 -34.28
C GLU A 262 5.86 12.46 -35.38
N ARG A 263 7.15 12.16 -35.19
CA ARG A 263 7.96 11.36 -36.15
C ARG A 263 7.49 9.91 -36.22
N SER A 264 7.15 9.30 -35.09
CA SER A 264 6.59 7.94 -35.08
C SER A 264 5.18 7.90 -35.68
N GLU A 265 4.35 8.93 -35.44
CA GLU A 265 3.05 9.11 -36.09
C GLU A 265 3.18 9.45 -37.60
N GLY A 266 4.23 10.17 -38.00
CA GLY A 266 4.53 10.47 -39.40
C GLY A 266 4.92 9.25 -40.23
N GLN A 267 5.73 8.34 -39.65
CA GLN A 267 6.09 7.06 -40.30
C GLN A 267 4.91 6.09 -40.31
N GLU A 268 4.06 6.07 -39.27
CA GLU A 268 2.84 5.29 -39.23
C GLU A 268 1.76 5.81 -40.17
N LYS A 269 1.77 7.11 -40.58
CA LYS A 269 0.80 7.65 -41.54
C LYS A 269 0.94 7.10 -42.95
N GLN A 270 2.12 6.59 -43.35
CA GLN A 270 2.29 5.90 -44.62
C GLN A 270 1.77 4.46 -44.61
N GLU A 271 1.63 3.82 -43.42
CA GLU A 271 1.02 2.49 -43.28
C GLU A 271 -0.47 2.53 -42.89
N LYS A 272 -1.06 3.72 -42.72
CA LYS A 272 -2.41 3.95 -42.20
C LYS A 272 -3.51 4.00 -43.24
N GLN A 273 -3.67 2.98 -44.10
CA GLN A 273 -4.98 2.73 -44.68
C GLN A 273 -5.82 1.65 -43.99
N GLU A 274 -5.33 1.01 -42.90
CA GLU A 274 -6.03 -0.07 -42.20
C GLU A 274 -5.83 -0.08 -40.66
N LYS A 275 -5.76 1.04 -39.95
CA LYS A 275 -5.68 0.96 -38.46
C LYS A 275 -6.89 1.62 -37.80
N THR A 276 -7.72 0.74 -37.22
CA THR A 276 -8.75 1.01 -36.23
C THR A 276 -8.31 2.03 -35.17
N GLU A 277 -9.17 2.99 -34.85
CA GLU A 277 -8.98 3.99 -33.78
C GLU A 277 -8.54 3.30 -32.48
N LYS A 278 -7.35 3.66 -31.98
CA LYS A 278 -6.90 3.23 -30.65
C LYS A 278 -7.92 3.66 -29.62
N THR A 279 -8.43 2.74 -28.82
CA THR A 279 -9.35 3.06 -27.73
C THR A 279 -8.67 4.01 -26.74
N GLU A 280 -9.45 4.83 -26.01
CA GLU A 280 -8.90 5.74 -24.98
C GLU A 280 -8.03 5.01 -23.95
N LYS A 281 -8.37 3.76 -23.62
CA LYS A 281 -7.56 2.89 -22.72
C LYS A 281 -6.18 2.57 -23.30
N GLN A 282 -6.08 2.38 -24.61
CA GLN A 282 -4.81 2.11 -25.28
C GLN A 282 -3.95 3.37 -25.32
N LYS A 283 -4.52 4.53 -25.64
CA LYS A 283 -3.84 5.84 -25.60
C LYS A 283 -3.32 6.11 -24.16
N TYR A 284 -4.14 5.90 -23.14
CA TYR A 284 -3.73 6.07 -21.74
C TYR A 284 -2.57 5.15 -21.34
N LYS A 285 -2.63 3.87 -21.75
CA LYS A 285 -1.55 2.90 -21.47
C LYS A 285 -0.26 3.29 -22.20
N GLN A 286 -0.36 3.79 -23.41
CA GLN A 286 0.80 4.28 -24.17
C GLN A 286 1.45 5.48 -23.46
N HIS A 287 0.68 6.51 -23.08
CA HIS A 287 1.22 7.66 -22.34
C HIS A 287 1.98 7.26 -21.06
N LYS A 288 1.48 6.27 -20.30
CA LYS A 288 2.18 5.75 -19.13
C LYS A 288 3.51 5.08 -19.49
N ASN A 289 3.52 4.29 -20.55
CA ASN A 289 4.75 3.64 -21.04
C ASN A 289 5.77 4.68 -21.53
N ASP A 290 5.31 5.72 -22.20
CA ASP A 290 6.15 6.82 -22.70
C ASP A 290 6.79 7.58 -21.53
N GLY A 291 6.01 7.87 -20.46
CA GLY A 291 6.54 8.48 -19.23
C GLY A 291 7.67 7.68 -18.60
N VAL A 292 7.48 6.37 -18.45
CA VAL A 292 8.51 5.44 -17.92
C VAL A 292 9.75 5.41 -18.85
N PHE A 293 9.53 5.37 -20.16
CA PHE A 293 10.60 5.35 -21.15
C PHE A 293 11.47 6.62 -21.10
N TYR A 294 10.85 7.80 -21.11
CA TYR A 294 11.58 9.07 -21.07
C TYR A 294 12.31 9.27 -19.72
N THR A 295 11.65 8.90 -18.61
CA THR A 295 12.29 8.94 -17.29
C THR A 295 13.55 8.08 -17.27
N ASN A 296 13.47 6.83 -17.74
CA ASN A 296 14.63 5.95 -17.80
C ASN A 296 15.75 6.55 -18.67
N GLY A 297 15.41 7.07 -19.84
CA GLY A 297 16.37 7.72 -20.74
C GLY A 297 17.05 8.96 -20.12
N ILE A 298 16.33 9.76 -19.30
CA ILE A 298 16.92 10.90 -18.57
C ILE A 298 17.89 10.37 -17.49
N LEU A 299 17.50 9.37 -16.73
CA LEU A 299 18.33 8.79 -15.67
C LEU A 299 19.63 8.18 -16.24
N GLU A 300 19.56 7.44 -17.35
CA GLU A 300 20.70 6.77 -17.95
C GLU A 300 21.70 7.73 -18.61
N LYS A 301 21.19 8.81 -19.21
CA LYS A 301 22.04 9.78 -19.95
C LYS A 301 22.68 10.85 -19.07
N ASN A 302 22.24 10.97 -17.82
CA ASN A 302 22.74 11.97 -16.89
C ASN A 302 23.40 11.27 -15.69
N GLU A 303 24.71 11.24 -15.67
CA GLU A 303 25.52 10.51 -14.68
C GLU A 303 25.14 10.85 -13.24
N TRP A 304 24.85 12.12 -12.93
CA TRP A 304 24.45 12.55 -11.58
C TRP A 304 23.09 12.01 -11.12
N LEU A 305 22.26 11.48 -12.05
CA LEU A 305 20.95 10.86 -11.74
C LEU A 305 21.03 9.33 -11.72
N SER A 306 22.16 8.74 -12.15
CA SER A 306 22.32 7.30 -12.32
C SER A 306 22.11 6.50 -11.03
N SER A 307 22.39 7.09 -9.87
CA SER A 307 22.15 6.49 -8.56
C SER A 307 20.67 6.16 -8.29
N TRP A 308 19.73 6.82 -8.99
CA TRP A 308 18.29 6.60 -8.88
C TRP A 308 17.77 5.47 -9.77
N ILE A 309 18.56 4.97 -10.73
CA ILE A 309 18.16 3.87 -11.63
C ILE A 309 17.73 2.61 -10.87
N PRO A 310 18.50 2.11 -9.86
CA PRO A 310 18.08 0.93 -9.10
C PRO A 310 16.76 1.15 -8.33
N HIS A 311 16.56 2.33 -7.75
CA HIS A 311 15.34 2.69 -7.05
C HIS A 311 14.14 2.69 -7.99
N PHE A 312 14.24 3.37 -9.13
CA PHE A 312 13.21 3.44 -10.15
C PHE A 312 12.84 2.05 -10.68
N HIS A 313 13.85 1.21 -10.98
CA HIS A 313 13.64 -0.14 -11.50
C HIS A 313 13.04 -1.11 -10.47
N ALA A 314 13.34 -0.93 -9.19
CA ALA A 314 12.80 -1.76 -8.11
C ALA A 314 11.33 -1.43 -7.80
N SER A 315 10.84 -0.23 -8.14
CA SER A 315 9.48 0.19 -7.85
C SER A 315 8.45 -0.62 -8.64
N LYS A 316 7.35 -1.00 -7.96
CA LYS A 316 6.16 -1.58 -8.61
C LYS A 316 5.29 -0.52 -9.28
N LYS A 317 5.54 0.77 -8.97
CA LYS A 317 4.77 1.92 -9.40
C LYS A 317 5.65 2.90 -10.17
N LYS A 318 6.32 2.37 -11.22
CA LYS A 318 7.22 3.16 -12.07
C LYS A 318 6.50 4.29 -12.80
N ASP A 319 5.25 4.05 -13.19
CA ASP A 319 4.39 5.01 -13.84
C ASP A 319 4.12 6.23 -12.95
N ASP A 320 3.72 6.00 -11.69
CA ASP A 320 3.44 7.07 -10.73
C ASP A 320 4.75 7.84 -10.37
N LEU A 321 5.89 7.13 -10.22
CA LEU A 321 7.20 7.76 -10.04
C LEU A 321 7.58 8.62 -11.25
N ALA A 322 7.47 8.07 -12.46
CA ALA A 322 7.79 8.79 -13.70
C ALA A 322 6.98 10.08 -13.81
N ASP A 323 5.69 10.00 -13.51
CA ASP A 323 4.78 11.14 -13.61
C ASP A 323 5.18 12.27 -12.66
N SER A 324 5.49 11.97 -11.38
CA SER A 324 5.94 12.98 -10.41
C SER A 324 7.30 13.59 -10.79
N PHE A 325 8.22 12.79 -11.32
CA PHE A 325 9.52 13.27 -11.77
C PHE A 325 9.39 14.16 -13.01
N LEU A 326 8.75 13.69 -14.08
CA LEU A 326 8.64 14.41 -15.34
C LEU A 326 7.89 15.74 -15.21
N GLN A 327 6.90 15.80 -14.33
CA GLN A 327 6.17 17.02 -14.03
C GLN A 327 7.09 18.09 -13.40
N GLY A 328 7.83 17.71 -12.35
CA GLY A 328 8.78 18.61 -11.71
C GLY A 328 9.91 19.00 -12.64
N PHE A 329 10.43 18.05 -13.40
CA PHE A 329 11.44 18.27 -14.42
C PHE A 329 10.99 19.25 -15.51
N TRP A 330 9.77 19.08 -16.06
CA TRP A 330 9.19 20.02 -16.99
C TRP A 330 9.07 21.43 -16.41
N PHE A 331 8.61 21.52 -15.16
CA PHE A 331 8.45 22.79 -14.46
C PHE A 331 9.79 23.51 -14.30
N LEU A 332 10.83 22.82 -13.87
CA LEU A 332 12.20 23.37 -13.76
C LEU A 332 12.70 23.84 -15.13
N LYS A 333 12.47 23.07 -16.19
CA LYS A 333 12.88 23.42 -17.55
C LYS A 333 12.14 24.67 -18.07
N SER A 334 10.89 24.89 -17.65
CA SER A 334 10.08 26.03 -18.06
C SER A 334 10.45 27.37 -17.38
N ARG A 335 11.23 27.31 -16.28
CA ARG A 335 11.75 28.52 -15.61
C ARG A 335 12.88 29.13 -16.44
N GLU A 336 12.77 30.42 -16.77
CA GLU A 336 13.73 31.13 -17.61
C GLU A 336 15.17 31.14 -17.07
N ASN A 337 15.34 30.95 -15.75
CA ASN A 337 16.64 30.98 -15.06
C ASN A 337 17.31 29.63 -14.88
N CYS A 338 16.80 28.54 -15.42
CA CYS A 338 17.34 27.23 -15.19
C CYS A 338 18.28 26.80 -16.32
N LYS A 339 19.56 26.59 -16.02
CA LYS A 339 20.61 26.09 -16.96
C LYS A 339 20.34 24.68 -17.53
N ILE A 340 19.13 24.16 -17.30
CA ILE A 340 18.73 22.80 -17.69
C ILE A 340 18.82 22.58 -19.21
N ASN A 341 18.64 23.66 -19.99
CA ASN A 341 18.62 23.54 -21.48
C ASN A 341 19.99 23.23 -22.10
N GLU A 342 21.10 23.58 -21.44
CA GLU A 342 22.44 23.39 -21.98
C GLU A 342 23.12 22.10 -21.50
N SER A 343 22.78 21.61 -20.29
CA SER A 343 23.46 20.47 -19.67
C SER A 343 22.76 19.13 -19.86
N LEU A 344 21.48 19.13 -20.26
CA LEU A 344 20.72 17.88 -20.41
C LEU A 344 20.76 17.35 -21.84
N GLN A 345 21.28 16.13 -22.01
CA GLN A 345 21.29 15.43 -23.28
C GLN A 345 19.90 14.85 -23.65
N ILE A 346 18.84 15.70 -23.65
CA ILE A 346 17.48 15.28 -23.99
C ILE A 346 17.30 15.10 -25.49
N SER A 347 18.00 15.91 -26.31
CA SER A 347 17.87 15.91 -27.76
C SER A 347 18.23 14.61 -28.48
N LYS A 348 18.74 13.59 -27.74
CA LYS A 348 19.11 12.28 -28.27
C LYS A 348 18.33 11.11 -27.67
N ILE A 349 17.25 11.38 -26.94
CA ILE A 349 16.31 10.34 -26.46
C ILE A 349 15.20 10.11 -27.53
#